data_b7712ebfd4fe3f138a40967f9ea96b22
#
_entry.id   b7712ebfd4fe3f138a40967f9ea96b22
#
_cell.length_a   1.000
_cell.length_b   1.000
_cell.length_c   1.000
_cell.angle_alpha   90.00
_cell.angle_beta   90.00
_cell.angle_gamma   90.00
#
_symmetry.space_group_name_H-M   'P 1'
#
loop_
_entity.id
_entity.type
_entity.pdbx_description
1 polymer ?
#
loop_
_entity_poly.entity_id
_entity_poly.type
_entity_poly.pdbx_seq_one_letter_code
_entity_poly.pdbx_strand_id
1 'polypeptide(L)'
;MKNINESTSHLENNNFITLILITTSYWFFMLSDGALRMLILLYFYKLGFSPVTLAYIFLLYEFLGMATNLGAGWIAKNFGLKSILYSGMTLQILVLFFLSYAPVDWNTYIGILTIIICQGLSGIAKDLTKVSSKSAIRILAPVNKNSTLFHWTS
;
A
#
# COMPACT_ATOMS: atom_id res chain seq x y z
N MET A 1 -5.15 15.44 40.66
CA MET A 1 -3.93 15.02 39.96
C MET A 1 -3.95 13.54 39.53
N LYS A 2 -4.51 12.60 40.29
CA LYS A 2 -4.56 11.16 39.98
C LYS A 2 -5.35 10.86 38.71
N ASN A 3 -6.49 11.50 38.49
CA ASN A 3 -7.36 11.28 37.31
C ASN A 3 -6.74 11.77 35.97
N ILE A 4 -5.84 12.74 36.01
CA ILE A 4 -5.18 13.25 34.79
C ILE A 4 -4.11 12.25 34.32
N ASN A 5 -3.38 11.65 35.27
CA ASN A 5 -2.36 10.64 34.95
C ASN A 5 -2.96 9.33 34.39
N GLU A 6 -4.13 8.91 34.89
CA GLU A 6 -4.83 7.72 34.37
C GLU A 6 -5.38 7.97 32.96
N SER A 7 -5.97 9.13 32.70
CA SER A 7 -6.47 9.46 31.35
C SER A 7 -5.34 9.62 30.32
N THR A 8 -4.19 10.17 30.69
CA THR A 8 -3.03 10.26 29.80
C THR A 8 -2.43 8.89 29.49
N SER A 9 -2.34 7.99 30.48
CA SER A 9 -1.82 6.63 30.25
C SER A 9 -2.73 5.78 29.35
N HIS A 10 -4.05 5.93 29.46
CA HIS A 10 -5.00 5.27 28.56
C HIS A 10 -4.92 5.80 27.13
N LEU A 11 -4.74 7.09 26.92
CA LEU A 11 -4.56 7.69 25.61
C LEU A 11 -3.24 7.24 24.96
N GLU A 12 -2.17 7.18 25.73
CA GLU A 12 -0.87 6.73 25.26
C GLU A 12 -0.89 5.25 24.86
N ASN A 13 -1.56 4.40 25.64
CA ASN A 13 -1.73 2.98 25.34
C ASN A 13 -2.58 2.76 24.07
N ASN A 14 -3.67 3.50 23.90
CA ASN A 14 -4.51 3.42 22.70
C ASN A 14 -3.75 3.87 21.43
N ASN A 15 -2.94 4.90 21.54
CA ASN A 15 -2.11 5.38 20.43
C ASN A 15 -1.05 4.34 20.04
N PHE A 16 -0.45 3.67 21.01
CA PHE A 16 0.54 2.61 20.79
C PHE A 16 -0.08 1.39 20.11
N ILE A 17 -1.25 0.93 20.55
CA ILE A 17 -1.99 -0.17 19.90
C ILE A 17 -2.35 0.20 18.46
N THR A 18 -2.85 1.40 18.23
CA THR A 18 -3.19 1.89 16.89
C THR A 18 -1.96 1.93 15.98
N LEU A 19 -0.80 2.33 16.50
CA LEU A 19 0.46 2.35 15.77
C LEU A 19 0.89 0.94 15.36
N ILE A 20 0.80 -0.04 16.27
CA ILE A 20 1.11 -1.44 15.98
C ILE A 20 0.16 -1.97 14.89
N LEU A 21 -1.14 -1.72 15.00
CA LEU A 21 -2.12 -2.17 14.03
C LEU A 21 -1.85 -1.60 12.62
N ILE A 22 -1.56 -0.30 12.52
CA ILE A 22 -1.25 0.34 11.24
C ILE A 22 0.04 -0.24 10.65
N THR A 23 1.07 -0.42 11.45
CA THR A 23 2.36 -0.96 10.99
C THR A 23 2.21 -2.41 10.52
N THR A 24 1.50 -3.23 11.28
CA THR A 24 1.25 -4.64 10.94
C THR A 24 0.41 -4.75 9.66
N SER A 25 -0.64 -3.94 9.52
CA SER A 25 -1.48 -3.89 8.32
C SER A 25 -0.66 -3.48 7.09
N TYR A 26 0.22 -2.50 7.24
CA TYR A 26 1.13 -2.08 6.18
C TYR A 26 2.11 -3.20 5.77
N TRP A 27 2.64 -3.96 6.72
CA TRP A 27 3.50 -5.10 6.46
C TRP A 27 2.80 -6.18 5.65
N PHE A 28 1.61 -6.59 6.06
CA PHE A 28 0.81 -7.58 5.33
C PHE A 28 0.44 -7.08 3.93
N PHE A 29 0.13 -5.79 3.80
CA PHE A 29 -0.13 -5.18 2.50
C PHE A 29 1.10 -5.29 1.58
N MET A 30 2.28 -4.91 2.05
CA MET A 30 3.52 -4.97 1.27
C MET A 30 3.90 -6.41 0.88
N LEU A 31 3.65 -7.37 1.77
CA LEU A 31 3.85 -8.79 1.47
C LEU A 31 2.92 -9.26 0.34
N SER A 32 1.64 -8.90 0.41
CA SER A 32 0.64 -9.24 -0.61
C SER A 32 0.98 -8.63 -1.97
N ASP A 33 1.38 -7.36 -2.00
CA ASP A 33 1.80 -6.67 -3.22
C ASP A 33 3.07 -7.31 -3.84
N GLY A 34 4.05 -7.65 -3.01
CA GLY A 34 5.27 -8.35 -3.44
C GLY A 34 4.98 -9.75 -4.01
N ALA A 35 4.11 -10.51 -3.35
CA ALA A 35 3.68 -11.83 -3.82
C ALA A 35 2.96 -11.73 -5.17
N LEU A 36 2.05 -10.76 -5.33
CA LEU A 36 1.34 -10.52 -6.59
C LEU A 36 2.33 -10.25 -7.73
N ARG A 37 3.32 -9.40 -7.51
CA ARG A 37 4.35 -9.10 -8.52
C ARG A 37 5.14 -10.34 -8.95
N MET A 38 5.55 -11.16 -7.99
CA MET A 38 6.27 -12.40 -8.28
C MET A 38 5.42 -13.39 -9.06
N LEU A 39 4.14 -13.55 -8.72
CA LEU A 39 3.22 -14.41 -9.44
C LEU A 39 3.03 -13.96 -10.90
N ILE A 40 2.87 -12.65 -11.12
CA ILE A 40 2.72 -12.09 -12.47
C ILE A 40 3.99 -12.27 -13.29
N LEU A 41 5.16 -12.03 -12.70
CA LEU A 41 6.45 -12.24 -13.35
C LEU A 41 6.62 -13.69 -13.79
N LEU A 42 6.33 -14.64 -12.90
CA LEU A 42 6.41 -16.07 -13.20
C LEU A 42 5.40 -16.51 -14.28
N TYR A 43 4.19 -15.95 -14.23
CA TYR A 43 3.15 -16.22 -15.21
C TYR A 43 3.58 -15.79 -16.62
N PHE A 44 4.02 -14.56 -16.78
CA PHE A 44 4.47 -14.07 -18.08
C PHE A 44 5.76 -14.73 -18.57
N TYR A 45 6.67 -15.06 -17.65
CA TYR A 45 7.87 -15.82 -17.99
C TYR A 45 7.52 -17.20 -18.57
N LYS A 46 6.54 -17.90 -17.99
CA LYS A 46 6.02 -19.16 -18.52
C LYS A 46 5.36 -19.03 -19.89
N LEU A 47 4.76 -17.88 -20.19
CA LEU A 47 4.19 -17.58 -21.51
C LEU A 47 5.26 -17.24 -22.57
N GLY A 48 6.56 -17.23 -22.21
CA GLY A 48 7.66 -16.97 -23.12
C GLY A 48 7.97 -15.49 -23.36
N PHE A 49 7.46 -14.60 -22.51
CA PHE A 49 7.78 -13.17 -22.63
C PHE A 49 9.24 -12.90 -22.23
N SER A 50 9.90 -12.02 -23.00
CA SER A 50 11.27 -11.64 -22.71
C SER A 50 11.37 -10.84 -21.39
N PRO A 51 12.49 -10.94 -20.65
CA PRO A 51 12.70 -10.14 -19.42
C PRO A 51 12.57 -8.63 -19.65
N VAL A 52 12.89 -8.16 -20.86
CA VAL A 52 12.76 -6.74 -21.23
C VAL A 52 11.30 -6.32 -21.30
N THR A 53 10.43 -7.14 -21.90
CA THR A 53 8.97 -6.87 -21.94
C THR A 53 8.38 -6.83 -20.53
N LEU A 54 8.82 -7.74 -19.66
CA LEU A 54 8.40 -7.75 -18.26
C LEU A 54 8.83 -6.47 -17.54
N ALA A 55 10.04 -5.99 -17.78
CA ALA A 55 10.53 -4.75 -17.21
C ALA A 55 9.65 -3.55 -17.60
N TYR A 56 9.17 -3.47 -18.85
CA TYR A 56 8.25 -2.40 -19.28
C TYR A 56 6.90 -2.44 -18.56
N ILE A 57 6.34 -3.63 -18.32
CA ILE A 57 5.09 -3.80 -17.57
C ILE A 57 5.26 -3.27 -16.12
N PHE A 58 6.38 -3.60 -15.49
CA PHE A 58 6.69 -3.10 -14.14
C PHE A 58 7.02 -1.62 -14.09
N LEU A 59 7.60 -1.06 -15.15
CA LEU A 59 7.87 0.36 -15.25
C LEU A 59 6.57 1.19 -15.22
N LEU A 60 5.52 0.73 -15.89
CA LEU A 60 4.20 1.38 -15.83
C LEU A 60 3.62 1.37 -14.40
N TYR A 61 3.75 0.26 -13.69
CA TYR A 61 3.35 0.14 -12.29
C TYR A 61 4.07 1.18 -11.39
N GLU A 62 5.39 1.28 -11.50
CA GLU A 62 6.17 2.24 -10.72
C GLU A 62 5.87 3.70 -11.12
N PHE A 63 5.65 3.96 -12.41
CA PHE A 63 5.29 5.29 -12.89
C PHE A 63 3.96 5.77 -12.33
N LEU A 64 2.91 4.91 -12.34
CA LEU A 64 1.62 5.23 -11.75
C LEU A 64 1.72 5.43 -10.23
N GLY A 65 2.54 4.64 -9.56
CA GLY A 65 2.87 4.82 -8.14
C GLY A 65 3.51 6.19 -7.87
N MET A 66 4.52 6.59 -8.64
CA MET A 66 5.15 7.91 -8.50
C MET A 66 4.15 9.06 -8.71
N ALA A 67 3.30 8.97 -9.74
CA ALA A 67 2.26 9.96 -10.00
C ALA A 67 1.27 10.05 -8.81
N THR A 68 0.88 8.93 -8.24
CA THR A 68 0.03 8.86 -7.05
C THR A 68 0.70 9.49 -5.83
N ASN A 69 1.99 9.23 -5.61
CA ASN A 69 2.75 9.84 -4.52
C ASN A 69 2.76 11.36 -4.57
N LEU A 70 2.90 11.94 -5.77
CA LEU A 70 2.83 13.39 -5.96
C LEU A 70 1.46 13.97 -5.60
N GLY A 71 0.38 13.26 -5.95
CA GLY A 71 -0.99 13.66 -5.62
C GLY A 71 -1.43 13.33 -4.20
N ALA A 72 -0.80 12.37 -3.53
CA ALA A 72 -1.24 11.83 -2.25
C ALA A 72 -1.30 12.88 -1.13
N GLY A 73 -0.38 13.85 -1.13
CA GLY A 73 -0.40 14.96 -0.16
C GLY A 73 -1.64 15.85 -0.28
N TRP A 74 -2.04 16.16 -1.52
CA TRP A 74 -3.26 16.93 -1.81
C TRP A 74 -4.53 16.15 -1.43
N ILE A 75 -4.56 14.86 -1.76
CA ILE A 75 -5.67 13.96 -1.43
C ILE A 75 -5.80 13.83 0.09
N ALA A 76 -4.67 13.68 0.81
CA ALA A 76 -4.64 13.58 2.28
C ALA A 76 -5.22 14.82 2.97
N LYS A 77 -4.96 16.00 2.42
CA LYS A 77 -5.49 17.27 2.93
C LYS A 77 -7.02 17.34 2.80
N ASN A 78 -7.57 16.83 1.70
CA ASN A 78 -9.00 16.96 1.39
C ASN A 78 -9.88 15.85 1.99
N PHE A 79 -9.38 14.61 2.00
CA PHE A 79 -10.16 13.42 2.38
C PHE A 79 -9.76 12.83 3.75
N GLY A 80 -8.69 13.34 4.34
CA GLY A 80 -8.18 12.82 5.60
C GLY A 80 -7.39 11.52 5.45
N LEU A 81 -6.47 11.31 6.38
CA LEU A 81 -5.47 10.23 6.33
C LEU A 81 -6.09 8.83 6.44
N LYS A 82 -7.10 8.68 7.31
CA LYS A 82 -7.80 7.40 7.50
C LYS A 82 -8.52 6.95 6.22
N SER A 83 -9.19 7.88 5.54
CA SER A 83 -9.91 7.58 4.30
C SER A 83 -8.97 7.06 3.21
N ILE A 84 -7.78 7.65 3.09
CA ILE A 84 -6.77 7.23 2.11
C ILE A 84 -6.23 5.84 2.43
N LEU A 85 -5.98 5.54 3.70
CA LEU A 85 -5.53 4.22 4.12
C LEU A 85 -6.56 3.15 3.75
N TYR A 86 -7.83 3.38 4.09
CA TYR A 86 -8.91 2.44 3.74
C TYR A 86 -9.11 2.32 2.23
N SER A 87 -9.06 3.42 1.48
CA SER A 87 -9.20 3.38 0.02
C SER A 87 -8.08 2.60 -0.65
N GLY A 88 -6.83 2.76 -0.19
CA GLY A 88 -5.70 1.98 -0.69
C GLY A 88 -5.86 0.48 -0.42
N MET A 89 -6.25 0.09 0.80
CA MET A 89 -6.49 -1.31 1.15
C MET A 89 -7.65 -1.91 0.37
N THR A 90 -8.77 -1.19 0.27
CA THR A 90 -9.96 -1.63 -0.49
C THR A 90 -9.62 -1.81 -1.97
N LEU A 91 -8.89 -0.87 -2.55
CA LEU A 91 -8.46 -0.95 -3.95
C LEU A 91 -7.60 -2.20 -4.19
N GLN A 92 -6.67 -2.52 -3.29
CA GLN A 92 -5.85 -3.73 -3.40
C GLN A 92 -6.69 -5.00 -3.34
N ILE A 93 -7.65 -5.08 -2.41
CA ILE A 93 -8.56 -6.22 -2.31
C ILE A 93 -9.37 -6.40 -3.60
N LEU A 94 -9.90 -5.30 -4.15
CA LEU A 94 -10.64 -5.33 -5.41
C LEU A 94 -9.77 -5.81 -6.58
N VAL A 95 -8.53 -5.36 -6.66
CA VAL A 95 -7.58 -5.80 -7.70
C VAL A 95 -7.30 -7.29 -7.59
N LEU A 96 -7.03 -7.79 -6.38
CA LEU A 96 -6.77 -9.22 -6.14
C LEU A 96 -8.01 -10.06 -6.45
N PHE A 97 -9.19 -9.60 -6.03
CA PHE A 97 -10.46 -10.26 -6.31
C PHE A 97 -10.71 -10.35 -7.82
N PHE A 98 -10.56 -9.23 -8.53
CA PHE A 98 -10.73 -9.19 -9.98
C PHE A 98 -9.74 -10.10 -10.70
N LEU A 99 -8.49 -10.12 -10.28
CA LEU A 99 -7.47 -11.00 -10.87
C LEU A 99 -7.75 -12.47 -10.59
N SER A 100 -8.34 -12.82 -9.44
CA SER A 100 -8.73 -14.19 -9.10
C SER A 100 -9.84 -14.75 -10.00
N TYR A 101 -10.69 -13.90 -10.54
CA TYR A 101 -11.76 -14.26 -11.48
C TYR A 101 -11.34 -14.17 -12.95
N ALA A 102 -10.12 -13.74 -13.25
CA ALA A 102 -9.63 -13.63 -14.62
C ALA A 102 -9.56 -15.04 -15.25
N PRO A 103 -10.31 -15.32 -16.34
CA PRO A 103 -10.30 -16.63 -16.99
C PRO A 103 -8.91 -16.92 -17.57
N VAL A 104 -8.46 -18.17 -17.42
CA VAL A 104 -7.18 -18.64 -17.97
C VAL A 104 -7.19 -18.66 -19.52
N ASP A 105 -8.38 -18.77 -20.11
CA ASP A 105 -8.58 -18.92 -21.56
C ASP A 105 -8.79 -17.60 -22.31
N TRP A 106 -8.51 -16.46 -21.67
CA TRP A 106 -8.61 -15.17 -22.35
C TRP A 106 -7.64 -15.10 -23.53
N ASN A 107 -8.13 -14.52 -24.65
CA ASN A 107 -7.27 -14.14 -25.74
C ASN A 107 -6.05 -13.40 -25.17
N THR A 108 -4.85 -13.81 -25.54
CA THR A 108 -3.57 -13.36 -24.97
C THR A 108 -3.49 -11.84 -24.81
N TYR A 109 -4.02 -11.08 -25.78
CA TYR A 109 -4.02 -9.60 -25.73
C TYR A 109 -4.91 -9.04 -24.61
N ILE A 110 -6.11 -9.58 -24.43
CA ILE A 110 -7.05 -9.16 -23.40
C ILE A 110 -6.48 -9.49 -22.00
N GLY A 111 -5.91 -10.69 -21.86
CA GLY A 111 -5.27 -11.13 -20.62
C GLY A 111 -4.11 -10.21 -20.22
N ILE A 112 -3.22 -9.89 -21.15
CA ILE A 112 -2.09 -8.98 -20.92
C ILE A 112 -2.59 -7.58 -20.51
N LEU A 113 -3.56 -7.02 -21.25
CA LEU A 113 -4.11 -5.69 -20.96
C LEU A 113 -4.73 -5.64 -19.56
N THR A 114 -5.50 -6.66 -19.20
CA THR A 114 -6.13 -6.77 -17.87
C THR A 114 -5.08 -6.81 -16.77
N ILE A 115 -4.02 -7.59 -16.93
CA ILE A 115 -2.95 -7.69 -15.93
C ILE A 115 -2.20 -6.36 -15.82
N ILE A 116 -1.94 -5.65 -16.93
CA ILE A 116 -1.31 -4.33 -16.91
C ILE A 116 -2.17 -3.32 -16.14
N ILE A 117 -3.49 -3.31 -16.37
CA ILE A 117 -4.42 -2.43 -15.64
C ILE A 117 -4.45 -2.79 -14.15
N CYS A 118 -4.56 -4.07 -13.81
CA CYS A 118 -4.52 -4.53 -12.42
C CYS A 118 -3.21 -4.14 -11.72
N GLN A 119 -2.08 -4.28 -12.41
CA GLN A 119 -0.79 -3.85 -11.89
C GLN A 119 -0.74 -2.34 -11.65
N GLY A 120 -1.23 -1.54 -12.57
CA GLY A 120 -1.30 -0.09 -12.40
C GLY A 120 -2.13 0.32 -11.17
N LEU A 121 -3.32 -0.29 -11.02
CA LEU A 121 -4.19 -0.05 -9.87
C LEU A 121 -3.55 -0.51 -8.54
N SER A 122 -2.85 -1.66 -8.55
CA SER A 122 -2.09 -2.12 -7.39
C SER A 122 -0.96 -1.15 -7.01
N GLY A 123 -0.28 -0.55 -8.00
CA GLY A 123 0.72 0.50 -7.77
C GLY A 123 0.13 1.73 -7.06
N ILE A 124 -1.02 2.20 -7.52
CA ILE A 124 -1.77 3.29 -6.87
C ILE A 124 -2.13 2.91 -5.43
N ALA A 125 -2.71 1.73 -5.22
CA ALA A 125 -3.09 1.24 -3.90
C ALA A 125 -1.90 1.18 -2.94
N LYS A 126 -0.74 0.69 -3.41
CA LYS A 126 0.51 0.63 -2.66
C LYS A 126 0.95 2.00 -2.16
N ASP A 127 0.99 2.99 -3.06
CA ASP A 127 1.52 4.29 -2.70
C ASP A 127 0.55 5.12 -1.83
N LEU A 128 -0.77 4.99 -2.03
CA LEU A 128 -1.76 5.54 -1.10
C LEU A 128 -1.58 4.97 0.31
N THR A 129 -1.46 3.65 0.43
CA THR A 129 -1.26 2.96 1.71
C THR A 129 0.06 3.35 2.36
N LYS A 130 1.14 3.45 1.60
CA LYS A 130 2.48 3.85 2.06
C LYS A 130 2.49 5.27 2.62
N VAL A 131 1.92 6.24 1.89
CA VAL A 131 1.87 7.64 2.31
C VAL A 131 1.01 7.80 3.56
N SER A 132 -0.18 7.19 3.57
CA SER A 132 -1.09 7.28 4.71
C SER A 132 -0.53 6.62 5.97
N SER A 133 0.07 5.43 5.87
CA SER A 133 0.69 4.73 7.01
C SER A 133 1.86 5.51 7.60
N LYS A 134 2.77 6.01 6.76
CA LYS A 134 3.91 6.82 7.23
C LYS A 134 3.46 8.12 7.89
N SER A 135 2.43 8.77 7.36
CA SER A 135 1.89 10.00 7.93
C SER A 135 1.14 9.72 9.25
N ALA A 136 0.41 8.61 9.36
CA ALA A 136 -0.25 8.19 10.59
C ALA A 136 0.76 7.90 11.72
N ILE A 137 1.85 7.20 11.41
CA ILE A 137 2.93 6.93 12.38
C ILE A 137 3.51 8.25 12.90
N ARG A 138 3.74 9.23 12.02
CA ARG A 138 4.28 10.54 12.42
C ARG A 138 3.35 11.32 13.35
N ILE A 139 2.03 11.20 13.18
CA ILE A 139 1.03 11.89 14.02
C ILE A 139 0.85 11.17 15.36
N LEU A 140 0.90 9.85 15.39
CA LEU A 140 0.66 9.04 16.58
C LEU A 140 1.90 8.87 17.48
N ALA A 141 3.09 9.08 16.93
CA ALA A 141 4.32 8.95 17.69
C ALA A 141 4.45 10.08 18.72
N PRO A 142 4.77 9.77 19.97
CA PRO A 142 4.86 10.77 21.05
C PRO A 142 5.97 11.79 20.75
N VAL A 143 5.62 13.07 20.86
CA VAL A 143 6.47 14.24 20.53
C VAL A 143 7.80 14.27 21.31
N ASN A 144 7.89 13.54 22.41
CA ASN A 144 9.01 13.62 23.37
C ASN A 144 10.19 12.67 23.09
N LYS A 145 10.15 11.88 21.99
CA LYS A 145 11.25 10.95 21.62
C LYS A 145 11.61 11.09 20.15
N ASN A 146 12.22 12.21 19.78
CA ASN A 146 12.71 12.43 18.42
C ASN A 146 13.68 11.31 17.93
N SER A 147 14.44 10.70 18.82
CA SER A 147 15.31 9.56 18.50
C SER A 147 14.53 8.28 18.11
N THR A 148 13.36 8.07 18.69
CA THR A 148 12.55 6.87 18.41
C THR A 148 11.85 6.97 17.05
N LEU A 149 11.47 8.17 16.60
CA LEU A 149 10.86 8.39 15.29
C LEU A 149 11.81 8.02 14.13
N PHE A 150 13.08 8.35 14.25
CA PHE A 150 14.08 7.98 13.22
C PHE A 150 14.29 6.48 13.12
N HIS A 151 14.21 5.74 14.21
CA HIS A 151 14.32 4.28 14.22
C HIS A 151 13.13 3.55 13.57
N TRP A 152 11.93 4.16 13.59
CA TRP A 152 10.71 3.54 13.05
C TRP A 152 10.40 3.96 11.60
N THR A 153 11.09 4.96 11.07
CA THR A 153 10.84 5.48 9.71
C THR A 153 11.97 5.23 8.73
N SER A 154 13.11 4.74 9.18
CA SER A 154 14.22 4.28 8.34
C SER A 154 14.11 2.79 8.03
#